data_bf82bc3d873551ba5fac5c13e7cc1796
#
_entry.id   bf82bc3d873551ba5fac5c13e7cc1796
#
_cell.length_a   1.000
_cell.length_b   1.000
_cell.length_c   1.000
_cell.angle_alpha   90.00
_cell.angle_beta   90.00
_cell.angle_gamma   90.00
#
_symmetry.space_group_name_H-M   'P 1'
#
loop_
_entity.id
_entity.type
_entity.pdbx_description
1 polymer ?
#
loop_
_entity_poly.entity_id
_entity_poly.type
_entity_poly.pdbx_seq_one_letter_code
_entity_poly.pdbx_strand_id
1 'polypeptide(L)'
;MKKIITPLLACLLIAGCSSAPKTKTETASCSYTQEGLMTATYDLTAENNDITVLSLKMIYDKSMFGDIDFTTITEDMKGVTTKVEIEDTIIATIEMNLKEADPDTLKNLGFDFSNTDMSFDKVVQDMKDQGFDCK
;
A
#
# COMPACT_ATOMS: atom_id res chain seq x y z
N MET A 1 40.69 21.45 -58.75
CA MET A 1 39.80 20.35 -58.50
C MET A 1 39.45 20.29 -57.00
N LYS A 2 38.20 20.32 -56.75
CA LYS A 2 37.61 20.67 -55.46
C LYS A 2 37.75 19.54 -54.45
N LYS A 3 38.39 19.81 -53.32
CA LYS A 3 38.33 18.94 -52.16
C LYS A 3 37.41 19.56 -51.13
N ILE A 4 36.26 18.96 -50.97
CA ILE A 4 35.29 19.32 -49.98
C ILE A 4 35.72 18.67 -48.69
N ILE A 5 36.16 19.50 -47.76
CA ILE A 5 36.44 19.04 -46.40
C ILE A 5 35.16 19.25 -45.62
N THR A 6 34.52 18.16 -45.30
CA THR A 6 33.37 18.14 -44.41
C THR A 6 33.86 18.18 -42.97
N PRO A 7 33.51 19.21 -42.18
CA PRO A 7 33.81 19.18 -40.77
C PRO A 7 32.82 18.20 -40.11
N LEU A 8 33.37 17.15 -39.55
CA LEU A 8 32.69 16.22 -38.69
C LEU A 8 32.32 16.94 -37.39
N LEU A 9 31.06 17.36 -37.32
CA LEU A 9 30.51 17.96 -36.12
C LEU A 9 30.30 16.82 -35.09
N ALA A 10 31.28 16.63 -34.25
CA ALA A 10 31.18 15.77 -33.10
C ALA A 10 30.20 16.41 -32.12
N CYS A 11 28.94 16.05 -32.23
CA CYS A 11 27.96 16.28 -31.16
C CYS A 11 28.34 15.43 -29.96
N LEU A 12 29.10 15.98 -29.07
CA LEU A 12 29.21 15.54 -27.69
C LEU A 12 27.83 15.71 -27.04
N LEU A 13 27.00 14.70 -27.22
CA LEU A 13 25.87 14.50 -26.36
C LEU A 13 26.42 14.19 -24.96
N ILE A 14 26.62 15.22 -24.20
CA ILE A 14 26.70 15.11 -22.77
C ILE A 14 25.29 14.64 -22.35
N ALA A 15 25.09 13.34 -22.39
CA ALA A 15 24.01 12.72 -21.67
C ALA A 15 24.26 13.06 -20.19
N GLY A 16 23.72 14.18 -19.78
CA GLY A 16 23.61 14.48 -18.36
C GLY A 16 22.85 13.36 -17.73
N CYS A 17 23.56 12.38 -17.19
CA CYS A 17 23.00 11.48 -16.24
C CYS A 17 22.59 12.31 -15.04
N SER A 18 21.39 12.86 -15.08
CA SER A 18 20.70 13.25 -13.87
C SER A 18 20.43 11.95 -13.14
N SER A 19 21.36 11.51 -12.33
CA SER A 19 21.17 10.42 -11.39
C SER A 19 20.28 10.91 -10.24
N ALA A 20 19.02 11.24 -10.56
CA ALA A 20 18.00 11.27 -9.55
C ALA A 20 17.91 9.82 -9.02
N PRO A 21 18.06 9.58 -7.70
CA PRO A 21 17.91 8.26 -7.15
C PRO A 21 16.54 7.72 -7.58
N LYS A 22 16.51 6.62 -8.33
CA LYS A 22 15.25 5.99 -8.71
C LYS A 22 14.62 5.47 -7.44
N THR A 23 13.44 5.97 -7.10
CA THR A 23 12.63 5.44 -6.03
C THR A 23 12.32 3.98 -6.35
N LYS A 24 12.75 3.06 -5.49
CA LYS A 24 12.41 1.65 -5.59
C LYS A 24 11.04 1.45 -4.99
N THR A 25 10.07 1.07 -5.81
CA THR A 25 8.72 0.71 -5.33
C THR A 25 8.62 -0.79 -5.15
N GLU A 26 8.12 -1.22 -4.02
CA GLU A 26 7.90 -2.62 -3.66
C GLU A 26 6.44 -2.81 -3.23
N THR A 27 5.87 -3.96 -3.55
CA THR A 27 4.49 -4.30 -3.19
C THR A 27 4.43 -5.72 -2.67
N ALA A 28 3.55 -5.98 -1.72
CA ALA A 28 3.21 -7.32 -1.27
C ALA A 28 1.72 -7.40 -0.94
N SER A 29 1.14 -8.58 -1.14
CA SER A 29 -0.22 -8.90 -0.73
C SER A 29 -0.16 -10.07 0.25
N CYS A 30 -0.55 -9.83 1.49
CA CYS A 30 -0.52 -10.80 2.57
C CYS A 30 -1.94 -11.15 2.99
N SER A 31 -2.34 -12.39 2.88
CA SER A 31 -3.69 -12.84 3.22
C SER A 31 -3.71 -13.87 4.33
N TYR A 32 -4.74 -13.77 5.15
CA TYR A 32 -5.05 -14.73 6.20
C TYR A 32 -6.53 -15.10 6.11
N THR A 33 -6.82 -16.38 6.10
CA THR A 33 -8.19 -16.90 6.07
C THR A 33 -8.45 -17.72 7.31
N GLN A 34 -9.48 -17.35 8.05
CA GLN A 34 -10.05 -18.16 9.11
C GLN A 34 -11.33 -18.79 8.56
N GLU A 35 -11.28 -20.10 8.34
CA GLU A 35 -12.39 -20.84 7.73
C GLU A 35 -13.72 -20.60 8.46
N GLY A 36 -14.74 -20.25 7.67
CA GLY A 36 -16.09 -19.99 8.19
C GLY A 36 -16.27 -18.67 8.94
N LEU A 37 -15.24 -17.83 9.06
CA LEU A 37 -15.32 -16.57 9.76
C LEU A 37 -14.99 -15.38 8.86
N MET A 38 -13.74 -15.26 8.42
CA MET A 38 -13.30 -14.11 7.66
C MET A 38 -12.05 -14.40 6.82
N THR A 39 -11.86 -13.59 5.80
CA THR A 39 -10.59 -13.44 5.09
C THR A 39 -10.10 -12.01 5.25
N ALA A 40 -8.88 -11.83 5.72
CA ALA A 40 -8.20 -10.54 5.76
C ALA A 40 -7.06 -10.53 4.74
N THR A 41 -6.96 -9.46 3.95
CA THR A 41 -5.87 -9.24 3.00
C THR A 41 -5.27 -7.87 3.27
N TYR A 42 -3.96 -7.83 3.43
CA TYR A 42 -3.18 -6.60 3.56
C TYR A 42 -2.38 -6.42 2.27
N ASP A 43 -2.66 -5.35 1.55
CA ASP A 43 -1.87 -4.93 0.41
C ASP A 43 -0.94 -3.80 0.84
N LEU A 44 0.35 -4.02 0.69
CA LEU A 44 1.41 -3.11 1.12
C LEU A 44 2.07 -2.49 -0.10
N THR A 45 2.28 -1.20 -0.08
CA THR A 45 3.14 -0.49 -1.04
C THR A 45 4.21 0.27 -0.27
N ALA A 46 5.45 0.10 -0.70
CA ALA A 46 6.60 0.75 -0.09
C ALA A 46 7.44 1.50 -1.13
N GLU A 47 8.08 2.55 -0.69
CA GLU A 47 9.10 3.27 -1.44
C GLU A 47 10.41 3.25 -0.66
N ASN A 48 11.47 2.71 -1.28
CA ASN A 48 12.79 2.55 -0.65
C ASN A 48 12.74 1.82 0.69
N ASN A 49 11.96 0.74 0.75
CA ASN A 49 11.71 -0.10 1.93
C ASN A 49 10.85 0.54 3.03
N ASP A 50 10.33 1.77 2.86
CA ASP A 50 9.40 2.39 3.79
C ASP A 50 7.97 2.21 3.29
N ILE A 51 7.07 1.61 4.08
CA ILE A 51 5.67 1.43 3.70
C ILE A 51 5.00 2.81 3.62
N THR A 52 4.40 3.09 2.46
CA THR A 52 3.75 4.38 2.17
C THR A 52 2.24 4.25 2.05
N VAL A 53 1.75 3.09 1.60
CA VAL A 53 0.32 2.79 1.53
C VAL A 53 0.07 1.41 2.13
N LEU A 54 -0.94 1.34 2.96
CA LEU A 54 -1.46 0.10 3.54
C LEU A 54 -2.95 0.00 3.21
N SER A 55 -3.35 -1.07 2.53
CA SER A 55 -4.76 -1.38 2.30
C SER A 55 -5.13 -2.65 3.06
N LEU A 56 -6.17 -2.58 3.87
CA LEU A 56 -6.75 -3.72 4.56
C LEU A 56 -8.11 -4.03 3.96
N LYS A 57 -8.25 -5.19 3.37
CA LYS A 57 -9.51 -5.73 2.88
C LYS A 57 -9.95 -6.88 3.77
N MET A 58 -11.15 -6.77 4.33
CA MET A 58 -11.76 -7.81 5.13
C MET A 58 -13.03 -8.31 4.46
N ILE A 59 -13.19 -9.62 4.37
CA ILE A 59 -14.37 -10.27 3.80
C ILE A 59 -14.99 -11.12 4.89
N TYR A 60 -16.26 -10.86 5.21
CA TYR A 60 -17.02 -11.55 6.22
C TYR A 60 -18.27 -12.19 5.61
N ASP A 61 -18.69 -13.30 6.17
CA ASP A 61 -20.02 -13.85 5.89
C ASP A 61 -21.07 -12.95 6.56
N LYS A 62 -22.06 -12.48 5.78
CA LYS A 62 -23.10 -11.58 6.26
C LYS A 62 -23.93 -12.18 7.41
N SER A 63 -24.08 -13.50 7.43
CA SER A 63 -24.85 -14.21 8.46
C SER A 63 -24.27 -14.05 9.87
N MET A 64 -23.00 -13.65 9.99
CA MET A 64 -22.32 -13.52 11.27
C MET A 64 -22.61 -12.21 12.00
N PHE A 65 -23.05 -11.17 11.28
CA PHE A 65 -23.14 -9.81 11.82
C PHE A 65 -24.55 -9.26 12.01
N GLY A 66 -25.60 -9.98 11.57
CA GLY A 66 -26.96 -9.47 11.66
C GLY A 66 -27.14 -8.14 10.93
N ASP A 67 -28.01 -7.27 11.46
CA ASP A 67 -28.31 -5.96 10.89
C ASP A 67 -27.35 -4.86 11.43
N ILE A 68 -26.05 -4.99 11.18
CA ILE A 68 -25.10 -3.93 11.54
C ILE A 68 -25.10 -2.87 10.46
N ASP A 69 -25.30 -1.61 10.85
CA ASP A 69 -25.19 -0.47 9.96
C ASP A 69 -23.72 -0.04 9.82
N PHE A 70 -23.13 -0.37 8.67
CA PHE A 70 -21.75 0.00 8.34
C PHE A 70 -21.62 1.40 7.70
N THR A 71 -22.72 2.13 7.54
CA THR A 71 -22.72 3.45 6.86
C THR A 71 -21.99 4.52 7.66
N THR A 72 -21.81 4.31 8.97
CA THR A 72 -21.13 5.27 9.86
C THR A 72 -19.60 5.21 9.80
N ILE A 73 -19.00 4.26 9.07
CA ILE A 73 -17.54 4.09 9.00
C ILE A 73 -16.92 4.93 7.88
N THR A 74 -17.71 5.61 7.07
CA THR A 74 -17.28 6.34 5.88
C THR A 74 -17.10 7.85 6.13
N GLU A 75 -16.48 8.23 7.23
CA GLU A 75 -16.05 9.63 7.39
C GLU A 75 -14.80 9.88 6.54
N ASP A 76 -14.82 10.94 5.74
CA ASP A 76 -13.67 11.37 4.94
C ASP A 76 -12.54 11.86 5.86
N MET A 77 -11.60 10.99 6.10
CA MET A 77 -10.39 11.30 6.86
C MET A 77 -9.22 11.50 5.91
N LYS A 78 -8.43 12.54 6.13
CA LYS A 78 -7.27 12.80 5.30
C LYS A 78 -6.31 11.61 5.28
N GLY A 79 -6.00 11.12 4.07
CA GLY A 79 -5.11 9.97 3.88
C GLY A 79 -5.71 8.61 4.24
N VAL A 80 -7.00 8.55 4.57
CA VAL A 80 -7.71 7.30 4.85
C VAL A 80 -8.97 7.23 4.00
N THR A 81 -9.11 6.16 3.24
CA THR A 81 -10.29 5.88 2.43
C THR A 81 -10.92 4.58 2.92
N THR A 82 -12.22 4.61 3.21
CA THR A 82 -12.98 3.43 3.60
C THR A 82 -14.04 3.13 2.56
N LYS A 83 -14.23 1.84 2.26
CA LYS A 83 -15.27 1.35 1.35
C LYS A 83 -15.90 0.11 1.96
N VAL A 84 -17.22 0.07 1.98
CA VAL A 84 -17.98 -1.10 2.42
C VAL A 84 -18.94 -1.50 1.32
N GLU A 85 -18.87 -2.76 0.91
CA GLU A 85 -19.78 -3.37 -0.07
C GLU A 85 -20.53 -4.50 0.65
N ILE A 86 -21.85 -4.48 0.54
CA ILE A 86 -22.73 -5.46 1.21
C ILE A 86 -23.59 -6.11 0.14
N GLU A 87 -23.31 -7.39 -0.10
CA GLU A 87 -24.13 -8.26 -0.94
C GLU A 87 -24.45 -9.54 -0.12
N ASP A 88 -24.02 -10.70 -0.60
CA ASP A 88 -24.07 -11.96 0.16
C ASP A 88 -22.96 -12.02 1.21
N THR A 89 -21.90 -11.28 0.99
CA THR A 89 -20.78 -11.06 1.91
C THR A 89 -20.63 -9.57 2.21
N ILE A 90 -19.99 -9.27 3.33
CA ILE A 90 -19.58 -7.91 3.68
C ILE A 90 -18.11 -7.77 3.32
N ILE A 91 -17.78 -6.84 2.44
CA ILE A 91 -16.43 -6.50 2.05
C ILE A 91 -16.12 -5.12 2.58
N ALA A 92 -15.27 -5.02 3.59
CA ALA A 92 -14.76 -3.76 4.13
C ALA A 92 -13.32 -3.55 3.66
N THR A 93 -13.06 -2.41 3.04
CA THR A 93 -11.72 -2.01 2.61
C THR A 93 -11.35 -0.69 3.27
N ILE A 94 -10.19 -0.65 3.89
CA ILE A 94 -9.59 0.56 4.47
C ILE A 94 -8.24 0.75 3.80
N GLU A 95 -8.06 1.84 3.10
CA GLU A 95 -6.79 2.22 2.51
C GLU A 95 -6.22 3.42 3.25
N MET A 96 -4.97 3.33 3.66
CA MET A 96 -4.27 4.36 4.42
C MET A 96 -3.02 4.79 3.66
N ASN A 97 -2.96 6.06 3.27
CA ASN A 97 -1.75 6.70 2.79
C ASN A 97 -0.98 7.24 3.99
N LEU A 98 0.06 6.54 4.40
CA LEU A 98 0.82 6.85 5.63
C LEU A 98 1.63 8.14 5.53
N LYS A 99 1.83 8.67 4.32
CA LYS A 99 2.47 9.99 4.12
C LYS A 99 1.51 11.15 4.37
N GLU A 100 0.21 10.94 4.20
CA GLU A 100 -0.81 11.98 4.27
C GLU A 100 -1.68 11.87 5.51
N ALA A 101 -1.84 10.65 6.04
CA ALA A 101 -2.68 10.38 7.20
C ALA A 101 -2.08 10.99 8.47
N ASP A 102 -2.94 11.61 9.27
CA ASP A 102 -2.56 12.10 10.58
C ASP A 102 -2.34 10.93 11.55
N PRO A 103 -1.19 10.87 12.26
CA PRO A 103 -0.89 9.77 13.19
C PRO A 103 -1.93 9.58 14.30
N ASP A 104 -2.51 10.66 14.82
CA ASP A 104 -3.54 10.59 15.85
C ASP A 104 -4.85 10.00 15.30
N THR A 105 -5.18 10.31 14.06
CA THR A 105 -6.31 9.70 13.35
C THR A 105 -6.12 8.19 13.18
N LEU A 106 -4.94 7.76 12.74
CA LEU A 106 -4.63 6.33 12.60
C LEU A 106 -4.71 5.60 13.94
N LYS A 107 -4.18 6.21 15.00
CA LYS A 107 -4.25 5.66 16.37
C LYS A 107 -5.68 5.50 16.86
N ASN A 108 -6.54 6.48 16.60
CA ASN A 108 -7.96 6.42 16.97
C ASN A 108 -8.71 5.31 16.22
N LEU A 109 -8.25 4.95 15.01
CA LEU A 109 -8.73 3.79 14.24
C LEU A 109 -8.15 2.45 14.71
N GLY A 110 -7.28 2.45 15.71
CA GLY A 110 -6.62 1.26 16.24
C GLY A 110 -5.28 0.93 15.58
N PHE A 111 -4.77 1.80 14.71
CA PHE A 111 -3.49 1.64 14.02
C PHE A 111 -2.42 2.53 14.66
N ASP A 112 -1.76 2.05 15.70
CA ASP A 112 -0.64 2.77 16.33
C ASP A 112 0.70 2.28 15.74
N PHE A 113 1.26 3.07 14.84
CA PHE A 113 2.55 2.78 14.22
C PHE A 113 3.73 3.51 14.90
N SER A 114 3.49 4.26 15.98
CA SER A 114 4.49 5.14 16.60
C SER A 114 5.75 4.42 17.11
N ASN A 115 5.63 3.13 17.44
CA ASN A 115 6.73 2.30 17.93
C ASN A 115 6.98 1.07 17.04
N THR A 116 6.44 1.07 15.82
CA THR A 116 6.52 -0.06 14.89
C THR A 116 7.54 0.25 13.81
N ASP A 117 8.46 -0.67 13.57
CA ASP A 117 9.34 -0.61 12.40
C ASP A 117 8.50 -0.93 11.15
N MET A 118 8.18 0.12 10.37
CA MET A 118 7.38 0.06 9.15
C MET A 118 8.23 -0.20 7.91
N SER A 119 9.43 -0.74 8.06
CA SER A 119 10.20 -1.22 6.92
C SER A 119 9.50 -2.40 6.26
N PHE A 120 9.43 -2.37 4.94
CA PHE A 120 8.67 -3.33 4.13
C PHE A 120 9.10 -4.78 4.40
N ASP A 121 10.42 -5.04 4.37
CA ASP A 121 10.96 -6.37 4.61
C ASP A 121 10.58 -6.91 5.99
N LYS A 122 10.64 -6.06 7.00
CA LYS A 122 10.30 -6.42 8.39
C LYS A 122 8.83 -6.75 8.53
N VAL A 123 7.95 -5.89 8.03
CA VAL A 123 6.50 -6.08 8.12
C VAL A 123 6.06 -7.33 7.37
N VAL A 124 6.56 -7.56 6.15
CA VAL A 124 6.25 -8.77 5.37
C VAL A 124 6.73 -10.03 6.10
N GLN A 125 7.91 -9.99 6.71
CA GLN A 125 8.42 -11.14 7.47
C GLN A 125 7.58 -11.40 8.73
N ASP A 126 7.26 -10.36 9.50
CA ASP A 126 6.43 -10.49 10.69
C ASP A 126 5.03 -11.05 10.37
N MET A 127 4.45 -10.65 9.23
CA MET A 127 3.16 -11.20 8.77
C MET A 127 3.28 -12.68 8.41
N LYS A 128 4.33 -13.08 7.71
CA LYS A 128 4.60 -14.51 7.42
C LYS A 128 4.77 -15.32 8.69
N ASP A 129 5.47 -14.79 9.68
CA ASP A 129 5.70 -15.45 10.98
C ASP A 129 4.37 -15.59 11.76
N GLN A 130 3.40 -14.72 11.53
CA GLN A 130 2.05 -14.80 12.07
C GLN A 130 1.09 -15.71 11.26
N GLY A 131 1.57 -16.32 10.19
CA GLY A 131 0.81 -17.29 9.38
C GLY A 131 0.08 -16.68 8.18
N PHE A 132 0.41 -15.45 7.78
CA PHE A 132 -0.10 -14.88 6.54
C PHE A 132 0.61 -15.46 5.32
N ASP A 133 -0.14 -15.69 4.25
CA ASP A 133 0.40 -16.03 2.92
C ASP A 133 0.69 -14.73 2.17
N CYS A 134 1.97 -14.38 2.04
CA CYS A 134 2.43 -13.17 1.38
C CYS A 134 3.06 -13.48 0.02
N LYS A 135 2.59 -12.77 -1.00
CA LYS A 135 3.03 -12.85 -2.41
C LYS A 135 3.54 -11.52 -2.91
#